data_2bf1c9059d5a522d240a55d6cc1ee5c3
#
_entry.id   2bf1c9059d5a522d240a55d6cc1ee5c3
#
_cell.length_a   1.000
_cell.length_b   1.000
_cell.length_c   1.000
_cell.angle_alpha   90.00
_cell.angle_beta   90.00
_cell.angle_gamma   90.00
#
_symmetry.space_group_name_H-M   'P 1'
#
loop_
_entity.id
_entity.type
_entity.pdbx_description
1 polymer ?
#
loop_
_entity_poly.entity_id
_entity_poly.type
_entity_poly.pdbx_seq_one_letter_code
_entity_poly.pdbx_strand_id
1 'polypeptide(L)'
;MENPIIACDVSKGKSHIQGFIGLSNPVGNPFVVRHLKSDLKLIKELAKSLEKQAHKKPKFVFEFTGIYHECIARYVQSLGLDLYAISPLESAKVRKSQIRVTKTDSKDCLNIATVYYTRCIRKFESDNNDIKSLSRRKRDIREEMVRQRGVYHRYLDLVWPCFDEYFDVDSKVCGIIVSTYKHPYVIKRRSVNMVVEILLNNGRFSKNRAFDIAYKIKDYASNCVSGVDEKSDYVNALISSYSKINSLKKEIEEINLELDNLLRKSPVYQLLKTVPGIGANLLIQMSAEIGDYTRFKTAKQFVAYIGLDPSILQSGTNDGEHYSITRKGNGILRSCLYLVINQMLTRKLDNQITRFYFKKKSSGLSHKVAAVASCRKLACCVFGMLKNGTSFETI
;
A
#
# COMPACT_ATOMS: atom_id res chain seq x y z
N MET A 1 -26.80 31.49 9.40
CA MET A 1 -26.18 30.86 10.59
C MET A 1 -25.29 29.73 10.11
N GLU A 2 -24.04 29.71 10.58
CA GLU A 2 -23.09 28.64 10.33
C GLU A 2 -23.60 27.31 10.95
N ASN A 3 -23.13 26.17 10.44
CA ASN A 3 -23.51 24.90 11.02
C ASN A 3 -22.66 24.65 12.28
N PRO A 4 -23.26 24.22 13.42
CA PRO A 4 -22.49 23.85 14.58
C PRO A 4 -21.61 22.65 14.30
N ILE A 5 -20.41 22.60 14.91
CA ILE A 5 -19.47 21.48 14.76
C ILE A 5 -18.90 21.04 16.10
N ILE A 6 -18.46 19.80 16.13
CA ILE A 6 -17.57 19.26 17.16
C ILE A 6 -16.23 19.02 16.48
N ALA A 7 -15.22 19.82 16.82
CA ALA A 7 -13.87 19.64 16.35
C ALA A 7 -13.12 18.64 17.24
N CYS A 8 -12.40 17.71 16.61
CA CYS A 8 -11.69 16.63 17.28
C CYS A 8 -10.26 16.52 16.79
N ASP A 9 -9.32 16.76 17.65
CA ASP A 9 -7.90 16.41 17.44
C ASP A 9 -7.64 15.00 17.99
N VAL A 10 -7.34 14.07 17.09
CA VAL A 10 -7.25 12.64 17.38
C VAL A 10 -5.82 12.25 17.73
N SER A 11 -5.63 11.57 18.86
CA SER A 11 -4.36 10.98 19.29
C SER A 11 -4.53 9.49 19.63
N LYS A 12 -3.43 8.80 19.90
CA LYS A 12 -3.45 7.38 20.31
C LYS A 12 -4.20 7.22 21.63
N GLY A 13 -5.38 6.56 21.58
CA GLY A 13 -6.19 6.20 22.74
C GLY A 13 -6.94 7.36 23.42
N LYS A 14 -6.74 8.61 23.00
CA LYS A 14 -7.44 9.80 23.51
C LYS A 14 -7.58 10.86 22.43
N SER A 15 -8.50 11.78 22.59
CA SER A 15 -8.70 12.90 21.67
C SER A 15 -9.13 14.15 22.41
N HIS A 16 -8.73 15.32 21.89
CA HIS A 16 -9.19 16.62 22.37
C HIS A 16 -10.45 17.03 21.59
N ILE A 17 -11.47 17.44 22.29
CA ILE A 17 -12.79 17.75 21.76
C ILE A 17 -13.20 19.16 22.13
N GLN A 18 -13.72 19.92 21.18
CA GLN A 18 -14.32 21.23 21.44
C GLN A 18 -15.52 21.47 20.52
N GLY A 19 -16.59 22.04 21.06
CA GLY A 19 -17.77 22.47 20.30
C GLY A 19 -17.61 23.87 19.75
N PHE A 20 -18.22 24.15 18.60
CA PHE A 20 -18.29 25.48 17.98
C PHE A 20 -19.68 25.68 17.37
N ILE A 21 -20.27 26.87 17.56
CA ILE A 21 -21.50 27.29 16.88
C ILE A 21 -21.14 28.04 15.58
N GLY A 22 -19.97 28.63 15.50
CA GLY A 22 -19.39 29.32 14.37
C GLY A 22 -17.89 29.48 14.55
N LEU A 23 -17.19 29.98 13.54
CA LEU A 23 -15.73 30.06 13.52
C LEU A 23 -15.13 30.74 14.77
N SER A 24 -15.75 31.82 15.23
CA SER A 24 -15.26 32.60 16.39
C SER A 24 -16.04 32.30 17.69
N ASN A 25 -16.92 31.32 17.70
CA ASN A 25 -17.83 31.04 18.81
C ASN A 25 -17.61 29.60 19.36
N PRO A 26 -16.51 29.38 20.11
CA PRO A 26 -16.31 28.13 20.82
C PRO A 26 -17.32 27.98 21.97
N VAL A 27 -17.79 26.76 22.19
CA VAL A 27 -18.71 26.42 23.29
C VAL A 27 -17.94 25.64 24.34
N GLY A 28 -17.80 26.24 25.51
CA GLY A 28 -17.03 25.68 26.62
C GLY A 28 -15.53 25.59 26.35
N ASN A 29 -14.82 25.00 27.30
CA ASN A 29 -13.40 24.71 27.17
C ASN A 29 -13.18 23.38 26.44
N PRO A 30 -12.06 23.19 25.71
CA PRO A 30 -11.69 21.90 25.15
C PRO A 30 -11.47 20.90 26.28
N PHE A 31 -11.90 19.67 26.07
CA PHE A 31 -11.74 18.57 27.02
C PHE A 31 -11.23 17.31 26.34
N VAL A 32 -10.70 16.39 27.14
CA VAL A 32 -10.10 15.13 26.68
C VAL A 32 -11.11 14.01 26.84
N VAL A 33 -11.24 13.17 25.81
CA VAL A 33 -11.97 11.92 25.87
C VAL A 33 -11.01 10.76 25.56
N ARG A 34 -11.02 9.72 26.38
CA ARG A 34 -10.38 8.45 26.02
C ARG A 34 -11.29 7.70 25.05
N HIS A 35 -10.71 6.83 24.24
CA HIS A 35 -11.48 6.02 23.29
C HIS A 35 -12.20 4.86 23.98
N LEU A 36 -12.82 5.12 25.13
CA LEU A 36 -13.63 4.20 25.91
C LEU A 36 -15.09 4.65 25.91
N LYS A 37 -16.01 3.70 25.89
CA LYS A 37 -17.46 3.98 25.81
C LYS A 37 -17.97 4.92 26.93
N SER A 38 -17.35 4.84 28.11
CA SER A 38 -17.64 5.74 29.24
C SER A 38 -17.38 7.20 28.92
N ASP A 39 -16.23 7.48 28.29
CA ASP A 39 -15.79 8.85 28.02
C ASP A 39 -16.40 9.39 26.72
N LEU A 40 -16.57 8.52 25.70
CA LEU A 40 -17.20 8.89 24.44
C LEU A 40 -18.66 9.37 24.59
N LYS A 41 -19.34 9.03 25.70
CA LYS A 41 -20.66 9.58 26.01
C LYS A 41 -20.67 11.10 26.09
N LEU A 42 -19.55 11.73 26.51
CA LEU A 42 -19.43 13.18 26.56
C LEU A 42 -19.60 13.85 25.18
N ILE A 43 -19.19 13.15 24.10
CA ILE A 43 -19.43 13.62 22.72
C ILE A 43 -20.94 13.70 22.43
N LYS A 44 -21.71 12.72 22.88
CA LYS A 44 -23.17 12.71 22.73
C LYS A 44 -23.82 13.86 23.51
N GLU A 45 -23.35 14.12 24.71
CA GLU A 45 -23.83 15.22 25.56
C GLU A 45 -23.52 16.58 24.93
N LEU A 46 -22.29 16.77 24.45
CA LEU A 46 -21.89 17.98 23.73
C LEU A 46 -22.72 18.17 22.45
N ALA A 47 -22.97 17.09 21.69
CA ALA A 47 -23.78 17.15 20.48
C ALA A 47 -25.21 17.65 20.78
N LYS A 48 -25.86 17.11 21.82
CA LYS A 48 -27.18 17.57 22.27
C LYS A 48 -27.18 19.02 22.71
N SER A 49 -26.16 19.46 23.45
CA SER A 49 -26.02 20.85 23.89
C SER A 49 -25.91 21.81 22.70
N LEU A 50 -25.04 21.48 21.73
CA LEU A 50 -24.89 22.29 20.51
C LEU A 50 -26.17 22.32 19.67
N GLU A 51 -26.84 21.19 19.53
CA GLU A 51 -28.10 21.10 18.79
C GLU A 51 -29.19 22.01 19.44
N LYS A 52 -29.27 22.01 20.77
CA LYS A 52 -30.21 22.88 21.51
C LYS A 52 -29.88 24.37 21.31
N GLN A 53 -28.60 24.74 21.33
CA GLN A 53 -28.17 26.14 21.19
C GLN A 53 -28.29 26.67 19.76
N ALA A 54 -27.96 25.85 18.75
CA ALA A 54 -27.94 26.27 17.35
C ALA A 54 -29.20 25.89 16.56
N HIS A 55 -30.11 25.14 17.16
CA HIS A 55 -31.30 24.57 16.49
C HIS A 55 -30.98 23.76 15.23
N LYS A 56 -29.75 23.23 15.17
CA LYS A 56 -29.22 22.42 14.08
C LYS A 56 -28.36 21.32 14.63
N LYS A 57 -28.42 20.12 14.01
CA LYS A 57 -27.60 18.99 14.36
C LYS A 57 -26.14 19.29 14.08
N PRO A 58 -25.21 19.11 15.04
CA PRO A 58 -23.81 19.42 14.83
C PRO A 58 -23.17 18.39 13.88
N LYS A 59 -22.14 18.84 13.16
CA LYS A 59 -21.26 17.98 12.36
C LYS A 59 -20.03 17.65 13.16
N PHE A 60 -19.48 16.45 12.96
CA PHE A 60 -18.25 16.04 13.62
C PHE A 60 -17.07 16.16 12.66
N VAL A 61 -16.07 16.92 13.04
CA VAL A 61 -14.90 17.25 12.19
C VAL A 61 -13.62 16.80 12.88
N PHE A 62 -12.81 16.00 12.19
CA PHE A 62 -11.54 15.52 12.74
C PHE A 62 -10.41 15.55 11.72
N GLU A 63 -9.17 15.57 12.22
CA GLU A 63 -7.97 15.42 11.38
C GLU A 63 -7.61 13.92 11.25
N PHE A 64 -7.28 13.48 10.03
CA PHE A 64 -6.78 12.12 9.80
C PHE A 64 -5.48 11.86 10.58
N THR A 65 -5.52 10.91 11.52
CA THR A 65 -4.35 10.51 12.32
C THR A 65 -4.19 8.99 12.31
N GLY A 66 -3.51 8.49 11.27
CA GLY A 66 -3.29 7.06 11.10
C GLY A 66 -4.60 6.25 11.20
N ILE A 67 -4.63 5.27 12.12
CA ILE A 67 -5.81 4.42 12.38
C ILE A 67 -6.61 4.89 13.61
N TYR A 68 -6.11 5.89 14.35
CA TYR A 68 -6.65 6.22 15.67
C TYR A 68 -8.04 6.89 15.62
N HIS A 69 -8.40 7.47 14.48
CA HIS A 69 -9.72 8.09 14.29
C HIS A 69 -10.85 7.07 14.11
N GLU A 70 -10.58 5.83 13.70
CA GLU A 70 -11.59 4.83 13.36
C GLU A 70 -12.55 4.54 14.51
N CYS A 71 -12.03 4.43 15.73
CA CYS A 71 -12.84 4.18 16.92
C CYS A 71 -13.87 5.30 17.16
N ILE A 72 -13.42 6.56 17.10
CA ILE A 72 -14.30 7.73 17.29
C ILE A 72 -15.28 7.86 16.13
N ALA A 73 -14.80 7.73 14.89
CA ALA A 73 -15.63 7.82 13.70
C ALA A 73 -16.79 6.82 13.77
N ARG A 74 -16.51 5.55 14.10
CA ARG A 74 -17.53 4.52 14.28
C ARG A 74 -18.55 4.85 15.39
N TYR A 75 -18.07 5.37 16.52
CA TYR A 75 -18.96 5.79 17.60
C TYR A 75 -19.86 6.95 17.18
N VAL A 76 -19.28 7.98 16.56
CA VAL A 76 -20.03 9.17 16.10
C VAL A 76 -21.04 8.82 15.00
N GLN A 77 -20.69 7.90 14.10
CA GLN A 77 -21.65 7.35 13.12
C GLN A 77 -22.83 6.67 13.80
N SER A 78 -22.59 5.92 14.89
CA SER A 78 -23.68 5.30 15.65
C SER A 78 -24.62 6.30 16.32
N LEU A 79 -24.18 7.56 16.52
CA LEU A 79 -25.01 8.68 16.97
C LEU A 79 -25.78 9.34 15.82
N GLY A 80 -25.55 8.93 14.58
CA GLY A 80 -26.17 9.50 13.39
C GLY A 80 -25.68 10.93 13.08
N LEU A 81 -24.45 11.30 13.46
CA LEU A 81 -23.83 12.58 13.12
C LEU A 81 -23.07 12.48 11.81
N ASP A 82 -23.10 13.55 11.02
CA ASP A 82 -22.28 13.67 9.81
C ASP A 82 -20.81 13.86 10.17
N LEU A 83 -19.94 13.07 9.55
CA LEU A 83 -18.51 13.11 9.74
C LEU A 83 -17.82 13.88 8.61
N TYR A 84 -16.82 14.69 8.97
CA TYR A 84 -15.95 15.40 8.04
C TYR A 84 -14.51 15.20 8.45
N ALA A 85 -13.66 14.80 7.50
CA ALA A 85 -12.26 14.56 7.77
C ALA A 85 -11.37 15.58 7.05
N ILE A 86 -10.42 16.12 7.80
CA ILE A 86 -9.45 17.11 7.33
C ILE A 86 -8.12 16.42 7.07
N SER A 87 -7.49 16.77 5.95
CA SER A 87 -6.13 16.31 5.67
C SER A 87 -5.13 17.02 6.58
N PRO A 88 -4.11 16.30 7.14
CA PRO A 88 -3.02 16.91 7.90
C PRO A 88 -2.29 18.03 7.15
N LEU A 89 -2.27 17.98 5.82
CA LEU A 89 -1.69 19.02 4.98
C LEU A 89 -2.50 20.34 5.02
N GLU A 90 -3.82 20.26 5.17
CA GLU A 90 -4.68 21.43 5.26
C GLU A 90 -4.58 22.08 6.63
N SER A 91 -4.59 21.29 7.69
CA SER A 91 -4.33 21.78 9.07
C SER A 91 -2.94 22.42 9.18
N ALA A 92 -1.91 21.81 8.58
CA ALA A 92 -0.56 22.38 8.56
C ALA A 92 -0.48 23.72 7.82
N LYS A 93 -1.26 23.90 6.73
CA LYS A 93 -1.31 25.20 6.02
C LYS A 93 -1.95 26.30 6.88
N VAL A 94 -3.03 25.98 7.58
CA VAL A 94 -3.68 26.94 8.48
C VAL A 94 -2.75 27.31 9.64
N ARG A 95 -2.08 26.32 10.25
CA ARG A 95 -1.07 26.58 11.29
C ARG A 95 0.06 27.51 10.81
N LYS A 96 0.57 27.29 9.59
CA LYS A 96 1.65 28.11 9.01
C LYS A 96 1.22 29.54 8.63
N SER A 97 -0.05 29.79 8.42
CA SER A 97 -0.57 31.14 8.13
C SER A 97 -0.73 32.01 9.39
N GLN A 98 -0.57 31.43 10.60
CA GLN A 98 -0.64 32.16 11.85
C GLN A 98 0.73 32.83 12.17
N ILE A 99 0.69 34.08 12.59
CA ILE A 99 1.90 34.89 12.90
C ILE A 99 2.72 34.29 14.06
N ARG A 100 2.07 33.62 15.01
CA ARG A 100 2.72 32.94 16.14
C ARG A 100 2.31 31.47 16.18
N VAL A 101 3.24 30.60 15.84
CA VAL A 101 3.03 29.14 15.88
C VAL A 101 3.23 28.65 17.31
N THR A 102 2.18 28.64 18.13
CA THR A 102 2.17 27.91 19.40
C THR A 102 1.32 26.67 19.27
N LYS A 103 1.89 25.50 19.51
CA LYS A 103 1.17 24.21 19.49
C LYS A 103 0.61 23.95 20.89
N THR A 104 -0.70 24.05 21.03
CA THR A 104 -1.46 23.60 22.21
C THR A 104 -2.69 22.85 21.72
N ASP A 105 -3.12 21.84 22.45
CA ASP A 105 -4.23 20.96 22.06
C ASP A 105 -5.55 21.73 21.86
N SER A 106 -5.77 22.83 22.57
CA SER A 106 -6.91 23.74 22.36
C SER A 106 -6.83 24.50 21.04
N LYS A 107 -5.63 24.87 20.59
CA LYS A 107 -5.42 25.53 19.30
C LYS A 107 -5.59 24.55 18.14
N ASP A 108 -5.32 23.26 18.33
CA ASP A 108 -5.49 22.26 17.31
C ASP A 108 -6.99 22.02 16.99
N CYS A 109 -7.90 22.02 17.99
CA CYS A 109 -9.35 22.04 17.76
C CYS A 109 -9.82 23.29 17.02
N LEU A 110 -9.29 24.47 17.36
CA LEU A 110 -9.60 25.72 16.66
C LEU A 110 -9.08 25.70 15.21
N ASN A 111 -7.89 25.16 14.95
CA ASN A 111 -7.37 25.00 13.59
C ASN A 111 -8.26 24.08 12.74
N ILE A 112 -8.75 22.97 13.32
CA ILE A 112 -9.70 22.07 12.68
C ILE A 112 -11.00 22.81 12.34
N ALA A 113 -11.56 23.58 13.29
CA ALA A 113 -12.74 24.41 13.07
C ALA A 113 -12.49 25.45 11.97
N THR A 114 -11.35 26.13 11.97
CA THR A 114 -10.96 27.11 10.96
C THR A 114 -10.92 26.48 9.56
N VAL A 115 -10.30 25.31 9.40
CA VAL A 115 -10.27 24.61 8.11
C VAL A 115 -11.69 24.28 7.66
N TYR A 116 -12.54 23.78 8.55
CA TYR A 116 -13.91 23.41 8.21
C TYR A 116 -14.75 24.61 7.74
N TYR A 117 -14.69 25.74 8.44
CA TYR A 117 -15.50 26.91 8.10
C TYR A 117 -14.96 27.71 6.89
N THR A 118 -13.65 27.66 6.65
CA THR A 118 -13.03 28.43 5.56
C THR A 118 -12.83 27.65 4.27
N ARG A 119 -12.99 26.32 4.28
CA ARG A 119 -12.75 25.47 3.12
C ARG A 119 -13.91 24.53 2.86
N CYS A 120 -14.04 24.13 1.60
CA CYS A 120 -15.01 23.11 1.21
C CYS A 120 -14.48 21.71 1.59
N ILE A 121 -14.89 21.19 2.74
CA ILE A 121 -14.52 19.87 3.22
C ILE A 121 -15.59 18.85 2.80
N ARG A 122 -15.15 17.68 2.34
CA ARG A 122 -16.05 16.59 1.97
C ARG A 122 -16.49 15.81 3.19
N LYS A 123 -17.74 15.35 3.15
CA LYS A 123 -18.25 14.39 4.11
C LYS A 123 -17.37 13.14 4.10
N PHE A 124 -17.01 12.67 5.27
CA PHE A 124 -16.27 11.43 5.45
C PHE A 124 -17.27 10.28 5.51
N GLU A 125 -17.14 9.37 4.60
CA GLU A 125 -17.77 8.08 4.65
C GLU A 125 -16.71 7.09 5.12
N SER A 126 -16.97 6.44 6.25
CA SER A 126 -16.08 5.37 6.72
C SER A 126 -16.09 4.28 5.66
N ASP A 127 -15.05 4.28 4.84
CA ASP A 127 -14.74 3.14 4.00
C ASP A 127 -14.32 2.01 4.96
N ASN A 128 -15.27 1.16 5.37
CA ASN A 128 -14.95 -0.16 5.90
C ASN A 128 -14.30 -0.94 4.75
N ASN A 129 -13.09 -0.53 4.40
CA ASN A 129 -12.40 -1.02 3.21
C ASN A 129 -11.53 -2.21 3.63
N ASP A 130 -12.20 -3.29 4.12
CA ASP A 130 -11.55 -4.55 4.45
C ASP A 130 -10.71 -5.05 3.28
N ILE A 131 -11.18 -4.86 2.05
CA ILE A 131 -10.44 -5.17 0.82
C ILE A 131 -9.14 -4.38 0.72
N LYS A 132 -9.17 -3.07 1.00
CA LYS A 132 -7.99 -2.21 0.96
C LYS A 132 -7.02 -2.55 2.10
N SER A 133 -7.54 -2.82 3.28
CA SER A 133 -6.78 -3.27 4.44
C SER A 133 -6.08 -4.61 4.15
N LEU A 134 -6.81 -5.57 3.60
CA LEU A 134 -6.29 -6.88 3.23
C LEU A 134 -5.21 -6.78 2.13
N SER A 135 -5.42 -5.92 1.12
CA SER A 135 -4.43 -5.65 0.08
C SER A 135 -3.14 -5.03 0.64
N ARG A 136 -3.25 -4.14 1.63
CA ARG A 136 -2.10 -3.54 2.30
C ARG A 136 -1.37 -4.54 3.19
N ARG A 137 -2.11 -5.37 3.94
CA ARG A 137 -1.53 -6.48 4.71
C ARG A 137 -0.71 -7.41 3.81
N LYS A 138 -1.22 -7.77 2.64
CA LYS A 138 -0.46 -8.56 1.64
C LYS A 138 0.86 -7.88 1.26
N ARG A 139 0.88 -6.56 1.10
CA ARG A 139 2.10 -5.83 0.80
C ARG A 139 3.10 -5.90 1.94
N ASP A 140 2.64 -5.70 3.17
CA ASP A 140 3.51 -5.74 4.36
C ASP A 140 4.13 -7.13 4.53
N ILE A 141 3.37 -8.21 4.27
CA ILE A 141 3.87 -9.60 4.25
C ILE A 141 4.93 -9.80 3.15
N ARG A 142 4.72 -9.21 1.96
CA ARG A 142 5.73 -9.24 0.89
C ARG A 142 7.04 -8.55 1.28
N GLU A 143 6.96 -7.40 1.92
CA GLU A 143 8.13 -6.68 2.41
C GLU A 143 8.87 -7.51 3.46
N GLU A 144 8.14 -8.18 4.36
CA GLU A 144 8.72 -9.11 5.34
C GLU A 144 9.38 -10.30 4.62
N MET A 145 8.74 -10.88 3.60
CA MET A 145 9.33 -11.97 2.81
C MET A 145 10.64 -11.56 2.14
N VAL A 146 10.74 -10.33 1.63
CA VAL A 146 11.99 -9.81 1.04
C VAL A 146 13.08 -9.70 2.10
N ARG A 147 12.76 -9.20 3.31
CA ARG A 147 13.71 -9.17 4.42
C ARG A 147 14.19 -10.58 4.81
N GLN A 148 13.26 -11.53 4.90
CA GLN A 148 13.59 -12.92 5.25
C GLN A 148 14.44 -13.63 4.17
N ARG A 149 14.24 -13.30 2.89
CA ARG A 149 15.13 -13.78 1.81
C ARG A 149 16.57 -13.31 2.00
N GLY A 150 16.78 -12.04 2.36
CA GLY A 150 18.14 -11.54 2.65
C GLY A 150 18.78 -12.26 3.83
N VAL A 151 18.01 -12.63 4.85
CA VAL A 151 18.49 -13.43 5.98
C VAL A 151 18.83 -14.87 5.53
N TYR A 152 17.95 -15.48 4.73
CA TYR A 152 18.14 -16.83 4.18
C TYR A 152 19.39 -16.92 3.32
N HIS A 153 19.60 -15.98 2.39
CA HIS A 153 20.78 -15.99 1.52
C HIS A 153 22.07 -15.87 2.34
N ARG A 154 22.13 -15.00 3.33
CA ARG A 154 23.31 -14.86 4.20
C ARG A 154 23.64 -16.16 4.95
N TYR A 155 22.64 -16.89 5.45
CA TYR A 155 22.90 -18.17 6.08
C TYR A 155 23.18 -19.28 5.06
N LEU A 156 22.59 -19.20 3.87
CA LEU A 156 22.89 -20.13 2.80
C LEU A 156 24.34 -20.00 2.38
N ASP A 157 24.85 -18.79 2.13
CA ASP A 157 26.24 -18.55 1.74
C ASP A 157 27.25 -19.04 2.81
N LEU A 158 26.86 -18.99 4.09
CA LEU A 158 27.70 -19.50 5.18
C LEU A 158 27.73 -21.04 5.25
N VAL A 159 26.57 -21.69 5.11
CA VAL A 159 26.43 -23.14 5.20
C VAL A 159 26.75 -23.84 3.88
N TRP A 160 26.35 -23.25 2.76
CA TRP A 160 26.44 -23.76 1.39
C TRP A 160 27.15 -22.74 0.47
N PRO A 161 28.43 -22.42 0.68
CA PRO A 161 29.14 -21.40 -0.10
C PRO A 161 29.18 -21.74 -1.58
N CYS A 162 29.03 -20.71 -2.45
CA CYS A 162 28.98 -20.82 -3.92
C CYS A 162 27.84 -21.71 -4.45
N PHE A 163 26.78 -21.93 -3.65
CA PHE A 163 25.66 -22.79 -4.09
C PHE A 163 24.89 -22.20 -5.28
N ASP A 164 24.87 -20.88 -5.41
CA ASP A 164 24.25 -20.12 -6.49
C ASP A 164 24.92 -20.35 -7.86
N GLU A 165 26.16 -20.76 -7.91
CA GLU A 165 26.85 -21.17 -9.15
C GLU A 165 26.32 -22.51 -9.70
N TYR A 166 25.77 -23.33 -8.82
CA TYR A 166 25.25 -24.66 -9.14
C TYR A 166 23.73 -24.67 -9.30
N PHE A 167 23.01 -23.95 -8.47
CA PHE A 167 21.55 -23.98 -8.43
C PHE A 167 20.99 -22.58 -8.19
N ASP A 168 19.88 -22.28 -8.84
CA ASP A 168 19.07 -21.11 -8.46
C ASP A 168 18.58 -21.25 -7.01
N VAL A 169 19.03 -20.35 -6.16
CA VAL A 169 18.77 -20.37 -4.69
C VAL A 169 17.30 -20.18 -4.32
N ASP A 170 16.50 -19.60 -5.21
CA ASP A 170 15.06 -19.43 -5.05
C ASP A 170 14.25 -20.60 -5.66
N SER A 171 14.92 -21.55 -6.28
CA SER A 171 14.28 -22.69 -6.93
C SER A 171 13.70 -23.71 -5.95
N LYS A 172 12.71 -24.46 -6.41
CA LYS A 172 12.17 -25.60 -5.67
C LYS A 172 13.23 -26.67 -5.38
N VAL A 173 14.19 -26.85 -6.30
CA VAL A 173 15.30 -27.81 -6.15
C VAL A 173 16.16 -27.42 -4.93
N CYS A 174 16.59 -26.17 -4.87
CA CYS A 174 17.36 -25.63 -3.73
C CYS A 174 16.59 -25.86 -2.42
N GLY A 175 15.30 -25.52 -2.40
CA GLY A 175 14.46 -25.71 -1.23
C GLY A 175 14.38 -27.15 -0.74
N ILE A 176 14.23 -28.13 -1.65
CA ILE A 176 14.23 -29.57 -1.32
C ILE A 176 15.58 -29.98 -0.75
N ILE A 177 16.67 -29.61 -1.42
CA ILE A 177 18.02 -29.99 -1.02
C ILE A 177 18.35 -29.43 0.38
N VAL A 178 18.18 -28.13 0.56
CA VAL A 178 18.51 -27.43 1.82
C VAL A 178 17.64 -27.90 2.98
N SER A 179 16.34 -28.07 2.77
CA SER A 179 15.43 -28.51 3.84
C SER A 179 15.64 -29.96 4.25
N THR A 180 16.01 -30.83 3.31
CA THR A 180 16.18 -32.27 3.57
C THR A 180 17.54 -32.56 4.18
N TYR A 181 18.59 -32.04 3.56
CA TYR A 181 19.96 -32.40 3.96
C TYR A 181 20.57 -31.43 4.96
N LYS A 182 20.07 -30.22 5.04
CA LYS A 182 20.47 -29.14 5.96
C LYS A 182 21.93 -28.67 5.80
N HIS A 183 22.87 -29.58 5.52
CA HIS A 183 24.28 -29.31 5.41
C HIS A 183 24.94 -30.13 4.26
N PRO A 184 25.88 -29.58 3.48
CA PRO A 184 26.49 -30.26 2.34
C PRO A 184 27.18 -31.59 2.70
N TYR A 185 27.82 -31.68 3.88
CA TYR A 185 28.49 -32.90 4.31
C TYR A 185 27.55 -34.09 4.50
N VAL A 186 26.27 -33.85 4.78
CA VAL A 186 25.26 -34.92 4.84
C VAL A 186 25.07 -35.55 3.47
N ILE A 187 25.03 -34.75 2.39
CA ILE A 187 24.92 -35.25 1.01
C ILE A 187 26.18 -36.03 0.60
N LYS A 188 27.35 -35.54 0.99
CA LYS A 188 28.61 -36.22 0.70
C LYS A 188 28.61 -37.68 1.11
N ARG A 189 27.95 -38.02 2.22
CA ARG A 189 27.85 -39.39 2.77
C ARG A 189 26.70 -40.22 2.18
N ARG A 190 25.83 -39.67 1.33
CA ARG A 190 24.69 -40.38 0.73
C ARG A 190 25.03 -40.91 -0.66
N SER A 191 24.38 -42.02 -1.08
CA SER A 191 24.49 -42.51 -2.46
C SER A 191 23.69 -41.61 -3.41
N VAL A 192 24.06 -41.59 -4.71
CA VAL A 192 23.32 -40.87 -5.74
C VAL A 192 21.85 -41.32 -5.79
N ASN A 193 21.59 -42.63 -5.69
CA ASN A 193 20.23 -43.19 -5.75
C ASN A 193 19.34 -42.67 -4.59
N MET A 194 19.87 -42.55 -3.37
CA MET A 194 19.13 -41.95 -2.24
C MET A 194 18.76 -40.47 -2.50
N VAL A 195 19.65 -39.71 -3.14
CA VAL A 195 19.39 -38.32 -3.48
C VAL A 195 18.31 -38.25 -4.56
N VAL A 196 18.37 -39.12 -5.57
CA VAL A 196 17.35 -39.23 -6.64
C VAL A 196 15.98 -39.56 -6.04
N GLU A 197 15.89 -40.54 -5.16
CA GLU A 197 14.64 -40.93 -4.51
C GLU A 197 13.99 -39.77 -3.75
N ILE A 198 14.76 -39.01 -3.00
CA ILE A 198 14.29 -37.83 -2.26
C ILE A 198 13.79 -36.76 -3.24
N LEU A 199 14.49 -36.52 -4.36
CA LEU A 199 14.07 -35.55 -5.35
C LEU A 199 12.75 -35.96 -6.02
N LEU A 200 12.59 -37.25 -6.35
CA LEU A 200 11.34 -37.78 -6.95
C LEU A 200 10.17 -37.71 -5.97
N ASN A 201 10.39 -37.98 -4.70
CA ASN A 201 9.33 -37.98 -3.68
C ASN A 201 8.87 -36.56 -3.31
N ASN A 202 9.78 -35.57 -3.34
CA ASN A 202 9.49 -34.18 -2.92
C ASN A 202 9.28 -33.20 -4.08
N GLY A 203 9.54 -33.63 -5.33
CA GLY A 203 9.42 -32.79 -6.52
C GLY A 203 8.77 -33.52 -7.71
N ARG A 204 8.22 -32.77 -8.65
CA ARG A 204 7.74 -33.29 -9.94
C ARG A 204 8.88 -33.25 -10.95
N PHE A 205 9.84 -34.17 -10.83
CA PHE A 205 10.97 -34.30 -11.76
C PHE A 205 10.85 -35.57 -12.58
N SER A 206 11.33 -35.53 -13.83
CA SER A 206 11.59 -36.77 -14.58
C SER A 206 12.79 -37.49 -13.94
N LYS A 207 12.85 -38.81 -14.10
CA LYS A 207 13.95 -39.61 -13.54
C LYS A 207 15.31 -39.13 -14.00
N ASN A 208 15.49 -38.84 -15.30
CA ASN A 208 16.73 -38.33 -15.85
C ASN A 208 17.14 -37.01 -15.20
N ARG A 209 16.21 -36.04 -15.08
CA ARG A 209 16.49 -34.77 -14.42
C ARG A 209 16.85 -34.92 -12.94
N ALA A 210 16.23 -35.86 -12.24
CA ALA A 210 16.57 -36.16 -10.85
C ALA A 210 18.00 -36.72 -10.72
N PHE A 211 18.45 -37.55 -11.65
CA PHE A 211 19.83 -38.01 -11.71
C PHE A 211 20.80 -36.87 -11.99
N ASP A 212 20.53 -36.00 -12.98
CA ASP A 212 21.37 -34.85 -13.29
C ASP A 212 21.55 -33.94 -12.07
N ILE A 213 20.46 -33.63 -11.37
CA ILE A 213 20.49 -32.85 -10.13
C ILE A 213 21.32 -33.58 -9.06
N ALA A 214 21.10 -34.89 -8.88
CA ALA A 214 21.79 -35.68 -7.88
C ALA A 214 23.31 -35.77 -8.13
N TYR A 215 23.75 -35.92 -9.37
CA TYR A 215 25.17 -35.86 -9.70
C TYR A 215 25.77 -34.49 -9.45
N LYS A 216 25.08 -33.43 -9.89
CA LYS A 216 25.52 -32.05 -9.72
C LYS A 216 25.65 -31.66 -8.24
N ILE A 217 24.70 -32.04 -7.40
CA ILE A 217 24.75 -31.74 -5.96
C ILE A 217 25.79 -32.59 -5.22
N LYS A 218 26.05 -33.83 -5.67
CA LYS A 218 27.12 -34.68 -5.12
C LYS A 218 28.49 -34.12 -5.45
N ASP A 219 28.71 -33.66 -6.68
CA ASP A 219 29.94 -32.99 -7.10
C ASP A 219 30.16 -31.74 -6.24
N TYR A 220 29.17 -30.85 -6.15
CA TYR A 220 29.22 -29.69 -5.25
C TYR A 220 29.57 -30.07 -3.81
N ALA A 221 28.86 -31.02 -3.21
CA ALA A 221 29.06 -31.41 -1.81
C ALA A 221 30.46 -32.05 -1.55
N SER A 222 31.08 -32.66 -2.57
CA SER A 222 32.41 -33.21 -2.49
C SER A 222 33.51 -32.14 -2.45
N ASN A 223 33.27 -31.02 -3.13
CA ASN A 223 34.19 -29.90 -3.27
C ASN A 223 33.89 -28.75 -2.30
N CYS A 224 32.73 -28.73 -1.69
CA CYS A 224 32.28 -27.65 -0.79
C CYS A 224 33.04 -27.66 0.54
N VAL A 225 33.49 -26.48 0.96
CA VAL A 225 34.03 -26.22 2.30
C VAL A 225 33.04 -25.29 3.02
N SER A 226 32.18 -25.86 3.85
CA SER A 226 31.22 -25.09 4.64
C SER A 226 31.93 -24.21 5.67
N GLY A 227 31.39 -23.02 5.91
CA GLY A 227 31.89 -22.09 6.93
C GLY A 227 31.54 -22.48 8.35
N VAL A 228 30.74 -23.55 8.56
CA VAL A 228 30.25 -24.02 9.86
C VAL A 228 30.14 -25.54 9.88
N ASP A 229 30.08 -26.11 11.10
CA ASP A 229 29.85 -27.54 11.30
C ASP A 229 28.36 -27.90 11.16
N GLU A 230 28.08 -29.19 10.89
CA GLU A 230 26.72 -29.73 10.73
C GLU A 230 25.80 -29.48 11.93
N LYS A 231 26.36 -29.37 13.13
CA LYS A 231 25.62 -29.15 14.39
C LYS A 231 25.51 -27.68 14.76
N SER A 232 26.04 -26.78 13.95
CA SER A 232 26.01 -25.35 14.18
C SER A 232 24.57 -24.82 14.23
N ASP A 233 24.28 -23.86 15.10
CA ASP A 233 22.98 -23.18 15.16
C ASP A 233 22.68 -22.39 13.88
N TYR A 234 23.69 -21.99 13.11
CA TYR A 234 23.50 -21.37 11.80
C TYR A 234 22.76 -22.28 10.81
N VAL A 235 22.90 -23.60 10.92
CA VAL A 235 22.15 -24.57 10.13
C VAL A 235 20.67 -24.55 10.52
N ASN A 236 20.37 -24.46 11.82
CA ASN A 236 19.00 -24.32 12.29
C ASN A 236 18.40 -22.98 11.87
N ALA A 237 19.16 -21.89 11.94
CA ALA A 237 18.74 -20.58 11.51
C ALA A 237 18.43 -20.53 9.98
N LEU A 238 19.25 -21.20 9.15
CA LEU A 238 19.00 -21.37 7.71
C LEU A 238 17.65 -22.06 7.46
N ILE A 239 17.40 -23.19 8.11
CA ILE A 239 16.15 -23.96 7.94
C ILE A 239 14.95 -23.16 8.44
N SER A 240 15.08 -22.49 9.59
CA SER A 240 14.02 -21.65 10.14
C SER A 240 13.67 -20.48 9.20
N SER A 241 14.68 -19.82 8.64
CA SER A 241 14.45 -18.72 7.67
C SER A 241 13.75 -19.20 6.39
N TYR A 242 14.14 -20.37 5.88
CA TYR A 242 13.47 -21.00 4.72
C TYR A 242 12.00 -21.36 5.02
N SER A 243 11.76 -21.98 6.18
CA SER A 243 10.39 -22.31 6.64
C SER A 243 9.51 -21.05 6.75
N LYS A 244 10.06 -19.97 7.31
CA LYS A 244 9.36 -18.70 7.42
C LYS A 244 9.01 -18.10 6.06
N ILE A 245 9.93 -18.15 5.08
CA ILE A 245 9.65 -17.70 3.71
C ILE A 245 8.49 -18.50 3.11
N ASN A 246 8.45 -19.82 3.29
CA ASN A 246 7.38 -20.66 2.76
C ASN A 246 6.04 -20.37 3.43
N SER A 247 6.02 -20.12 4.74
CA SER A 247 4.81 -19.70 5.46
C SER A 247 4.28 -18.36 4.92
N LEU A 248 5.16 -17.37 4.72
CA LEU A 248 4.77 -16.07 4.15
C LEU A 248 4.26 -16.20 2.71
N LYS A 249 4.87 -17.07 1.88
CA LYS A 249 4.37 -17.37 0.52
C LYS A 249 2.94 -17.90 0.56
N LYS A 250 2.68 -18.86 1.46
CA LYS A 250 1.35 -19.47 1.62
C LYS A 250 0.31 -18.44 2.07
N GLU A 251 0.65 -17.60 3.06
CA GLU A 251 -0.23 -16.51 3.50
C GLU A 251 -0.55 -15.51 2.38
N ILE A 252 0.43 -15.16 1.54
CA ILE A 252 0.21 -14.31 0.36
C ILE A 252 -0.75 -14.98 -0.65
N GLU A 253 -0.64 -16.29 -0.86
CA GLU A 253 -1.52 -17.03 -1.77
C GLU A 253 -2.96 -17.07 -1.25
N GLU A 254 -3.15 -17.34 0.05
CA GLU A 254 -4.47 -17.31 0.71
C GLU A 254 -5.13 -15.93 0.59
N ILE A 255 -4.40 -14.86 0.90
CA ILE A 255 -4.89 -13.48 0.76
C ILE A 255 -5.21 -13.15 -0.71
N ASN A 256 -4.41 -13.63 -1.67
CA ASN A 256 -4.70 -13.42 -3.09
C ASN A 256 -6.02 -14.06 -3.52
N LEU A 257 -6.29 -15.27 -3.07
CA LEU A 257 -7.54 -15.97 -3.37
C LEU A 257 -8.75 -15.25 -2.77
N GLU A 258 -8.63 -14.80 -1.52
CA GLU A 258 -9.68 -14.03 -0.85
C GLU A 258 -9.97 -12.71 -1.58
N LEU A 259 -8.92 -11.94 -1.88
CA LEU A 259 -9.06 -10.67 -2.61
C LEU A 259 -9.63 -10.86 -4.02
N ASP A 260 -9.20 -11.89 -4.74
CA ASP A 260 -9.73 -12.18 -6.08
C ASP A 260 -11.24 -12.48 -6.01
N ASN A 261 -11.67 -13.29 -5.05
CA ASN A 261 -13.08 -13.60 -4.84
C ASN A 261 -13.92 -12.37 -4.51
N LEU A 262 -13.41 -11.48 -3.66
CA LEU A 262 -14.10 -10.23 -3.26
C LEU A 262 -14.18 -9.22 -4.40
N LEU A 263 -13.13 -9.13 -5.23
CA LEU A 263 -13.01 -8.11 -6.27
C LEU A 263 -13.56 -8.53 -7.63
N ARG A 264 -13.65 -9.83 -7.90
CA ARG A 264 -13.99 -10.38 -9.23
C ARG A 264 -15.27 -9.81 -9.83
N LYS A 265 -16.28 -9.50 -9.00
CA LYS A 265 -17.55 -8.90 -9.44
C LYS A 265 -17.52 -7.38 -9.56
N SER A 266 -16.43 -6.73 -9.11
CA SER A 266 -16.30 -5.27 -9.14
C SER A 266 -16.13 -4.76 -10.59
N PRO A 267 -16.86 -3.72 -11.01
CA PRO A 267 -16.66 -3.07 -12.30
C PRO A 267 -15.22 -2.61 -12.50
N VAL A 268 -14.56 -2.13 -11.43
CA VAL A 268 -13.17 -1.69 -11.47
C VAL A 268 -12.25 -2.84 -11.86
N TYR A 269 -12.43 -4.01 -11.25
CA TYR A 269 -11.64 -5.21 -11.55
C TYR A 269 -11.83 -5.66 -13.00
N GLN A 270 -13.08 -5.74 -13.47
CA GLN A 270 -13.38 -6.19 -14.82
C GLN A 270 -12.80 -5.27 -15.90
N LEU A 271 -12.92 -3.96 -15.71
CA LEU A 271 -12.37 -2.99 -16.66
C LEU A 271 -10.84 -2.94 -16.63
N LEU A 272 -10.21 -2.95 -15.44
CA LEU A 272 -8.75 -2.97 -15.33
C LEU A 272 -8.12 -4.22 -15.94
N LYS A 273 -8.84 -5.37 -15.91
CA LYS A 273 -8.39 -6.62 -16.53
C LYS A 273 -8.17 -6.49 -18.05
N THR A 274 -8.84 -5.56 -18.71
CA THR A 274 -8.70 -5.31 -20.15
C THR A 274 -7.44 -4.49 -20.49
N VAL A 275 -6.80 -3.85 -19.49
CA VAL A 275 -5.60 -3.03 -19.72
C VAL A 275 -4.37 -3.91 -19.93
N PRO A 276 -3.70 -3.82 -21.09
CA PRO A 276 -2.51 -4.61 -21.36
C PRO A 276 -1.41 -4.31 -20.33
N GLY A 277 -0.67 -5.33 -19.90
CA GLY A 277 0.41 -5.17 -18.91
C GLY A 277 -0.06 -5.22 -17.45
N ILE A 278 -1.35 -5.27 -17.16
CA ILE A 278 -1.87 -5.52 -15.82
C ILE A 278 -1.94 -7.03 -15.58
N GLY A 279 -1.02 -7.55 -14.77
CA GLY A 279 -1.06 -8.93 -14.28
C GLY A 279 -1.94 -9.08 -13.03
N ALA A 280 -2.30 -10.32 -12.65
CA ALA A 280 -3.24 -10.63 -11.57
C ALA A 280 -2.93 -9.88 -10.25
N ASN A 281 -1.68 -9.81 -9.84
CA ASN A 281 -1.29 -9.12 -8.61
C ASN A 281 -1.52 -7.59 -8.66
N LEU A 282 -1.20 -6.96 -9.81
CA LEU A 282 -1.42 -5.53 -10.01
C LEU A 282 -2.92 -5.23 -10.13
N LEU A 283 -3.67 -6.11 -10.79
CA LEU A 283 -5.12 -6.02 -10.94
C LEU A 283 -5.82 -5.96 -9.58
N ILE A 284 -5.51 -6.91 -8.71
CA ILE A 284 -6.04 -6.96 -7.34
C ILE A 284 -5.67 -5.70 -6.57
N GLN A 285 -4.39 -5.31 -6.59
CA GLN A 285 -3.90 -4.17 -5.82
C GLN A 285 -4.48 -2.84 -6.31
N MET A 286 -4.54 -2.64 -7.62
CA MET A 286 -5.14 -1.42 -8.21
C MET A 286 -6.64 -1.35 -7.93
N SER A 287 -7.36 -2.47 -8.06
CA SER A 287 -8.80 -2.53 -7.78
C SER A 287 -9.10 -2.20 -6.32
N ALA A 288 -8.32 -2.75 -5.38
CA ALA A 288 -8.46 -2.48 -3.95
C ALA A 288 -8.15 -1.00 -3.60
N GLU A 289 -7.11 -0.41 -4.20
CA GLU A 289 -6.73 0.98 -3.91
C GLU A 289 -7.63 2.01 -4.58
N ILE A 290 -8.21 1.71 -5.74
CA ILE A 290 -9.21 2.57 -6.39
C ILE A 290 -10.53 2.55 -5.61
N GLY A 291 -11.01 1.34 -5.24
CA GLY A 291 -12.25 1.16 -4.52
C GLY A 291 -13.45 1.77 -5.26
N ASP A 292 -14.25 2.58 -4.57
CA ASP A 292 -15.34 3.33 -5.20
C ASP A 292 -14.79 4.51 -6.02
N TYR A 293 -14.82 4.37 -7.34
CA TYR A 293 -14.39 5.41 -8.27
C TYR A 293 -15.41 6.53 -8.45
N THR A 294 -16.68 6.33 -8.08
CA THR A 294 -17.76 7.31 -8.27
C THR A 294 -17.55 8.58 -7.47
N ARG A 295 -16.75 8.49 -6.40
CA ARG A 295 -16.30 9.62 -5.59
C ARG A 295 -15.50 10.68 -6.37
N PHE A 296 -14.94 10.34 -7.54
CA PHE A 296 -14.20 11.28 -8.39
C PHE A 296 -15.12 11.84 -9.48
N LYS A 297 -15.32 13.15 -9.48
CA LYS A 297 -16.12 13.84 -10.51
C LYS A 297 -15.37 14.02 -11.82
N THR A 298 -14.04 14.17 -11.77
CA THR A 298 -13.19 14.47 -12.91
C THR A 298 -11.88 13.67 -12.91
N ALA A 299 -11.29 13.48 -14.09
CA ALA A 299 -9.97 12.86 -14.23
C ALA A 299 -8.88 13.63 -13.43
N LYS A 300 -9.00 14.96 -13.32
CA LYS A 300 -8.08 15.79 -12.52
C LYS A 300 -8.09 15.37 -11.04
N GLN A 301 -9.28 15.09 -10.47
CA GLN A 301 -9.40 14.63 -9.09
C GLN A 301 -8.81 13.24 -8.89
N PHE A 302 -9.00 12.34 -9.86
CA PHE A 302 -8.41 11.00 -9.81
C PHE A 302 -6.87 11.05 -9.91
N VAL A 303 -6.33 11.87 -10.82
CA VAL A 303 -4.88 12.09 -10.95
C VAL A 303 -4.28 12.72 -9.68
N ALA A 304 -4.96 13.68 -9.06
CA ALA A 304 -4.54 14.27 -7.78
C ALA A 304 -4.60 13.25 -6.63
N TYR A 305 -5.64 12.39 -6.60
CA TYR A 305 -5.71 11.29 -5.63
C TYR A 305 -4.50 10.34 -5.72
N ILE A 306 -3.99 10.10 -6.92
CA ILE A 306 -2.78 9.29 -7.16
C ILE A 306 -1.50 10.09 -6.84
N GLY A 307 -1.55 11.43 -6.86
CA GLY A 307 -0.40 12.33 -6.69
C GLY A 307 0.48 12.40 -7.95
N LEU A 308 -0.14 12.31 -9.13
CA LEU A 308 0.49 12.48 -10.45
C LEU A 308 0.23 13.86 -11.06
N ASP A 309 -0.41 14.75 -10.32
CA ASP A 309 -0.59 16.15 -10.70
C ASP A 309 0.75 16.90 -10.62
N PRO A 310 1.05 17.84 -11.55
CA PRO A 310 2.25 18.64 -11.51
C PRO A 310 2.21 19.61 -10.31
N SER A 311 3.36 19.82 -9.67
CA SER A 311 3.51 20.92 -8.72
C SER A 311 3.65 22.24 -9.51
N ILE A 312 2.69 23.12 -9.38
CA ILE A 312 2.73 24.43 -10.02
C ILE A 312 3.39 25.41 -9.06
N LEU A 313 4.54 25.94 -9.41
CA LEU A 313 5.20 27.08 -8.77
C LEU A 313 5.22 28.21 -9.80
N GLN A 314 4.17 29.04 -9.81
CA GLN A 314 4.18 30.30 -10.56
C GLN A 314 4.61 31.40 -9.61
N SER A 315 5.82 31.93 -9.79
CA SER A 315 6.23 33.23 -9.28
C SER A 315 6.56 34.11 -10.47
N GLY A 316 6.02 35.31 -10.51
CA GLY A 316 5.84 36.26 -11.60
C GLY A 316 6.89 36.42 -12.73
N THR A 317 8.10 35.84 -12.60
CA THR A 317 9.16 35.93 -13.61
C THR A 317 9.83 34.60 -13.97
N ASN A 318 9.47 33.50 -13.31
CA ASN A 318 10.01 32.17 -13.60
C ASN A 318 8.90 31.22 -14.01
N ASP A 319 8.65 31.13 -15.30
CA ASP A 319 7.99 29.96 -15.92
C ASP A 319 8.97 28.79 -15.89
N GLY A 320 9.00 28.08 -14.75
CA GLY A 320 9.84 26.89 -14.60
C GLY A 320 9.39 25.79 -15.55
N GLU A 321 10.22 25.46 -16.53
CA GLU A 321 9.93 24.50 -17.61
C GLU A 321 9.72 23.04 -17.14
N HIS A 322 10.05 22.69 -15.90
CA HIS A 322 10.01 21.30 -15.42
C HIS A 322 9.40 21.16 -14.02
N TYR A 323 8.10 20.92 -13.98
CA TYR A 323 7.40 20.66 -12.72
C TYR A 323 7.46 19.17 -12.33
N SER A 324 7.96 18.87 -11.13
CA SER A 324 7.83 17.54 -10.56
C SER A 324 6.37 17.25 -10.18
N ILE A 325 6.01 15.98 -10.11
CA ILE A 325 4.70 15.57 -9.57
C ILE A 325 4.61 15.89 -8.07
N THR A 326 3.42 16.22 -7.58
CA THR A 326 3.20 16.59 -6.16
C THR A 326 3.53 15.47 -5.18
N ARG A 327 3.37 14.22 -5.60
CA ARG A 327 3.47 12.99 -4.77
C ARG A 327 2.52 12.99 -3.55
N LYS A 328 1.63 13.97 -3.45
CA LYS A 328 0.63 14.12 -2.38
C LYS A 328 -0.61 13.30 -2.71
N GLY A 329 -0.54 11.99 -2.53
CA GLY A 329 -1.63 11.08 -2.88
C GLY A 329 -1.28 9.62 -2.65
N ASN A 330 -2.06 8.72 -3.25
CA ASN A 330 -1.90 7.28 -3.10
C ASN A 330 -0.62 6.77 -3.77
N GLY A 331 0.45 6.61 -2.99
CA GLY A 331 1.75 6.14 -3.46
C GLY A 331 1.72 4.69 -3.97
N ILE A 332 0.83 3.86 -3.43
CA ILE A 332 0.69 2.45 -3.85
C ILE A 332 0.13 2.40 -5.27
N LEU A 333 -0.97 3.10 -5.53
CA LEU A 333 -1.59 3.14 -6.85
C LEU A 333 -0.64 3.77 -7.90
N ARG A 334 0.11 4.82 -7.51
CA ARG A 334 1.14 5.41 -8.37
C ARG A 334 2.24 4.42 -8.73
N SER A 335 2.72 3.62 -7.76
CA SER A 335 3.70 2.55 -8.00
C SER A 335 3.16 1.46 -8.92
N CYS A 336 1.89 1.06 -8.75
CA CYS A 336 1.25 0.09 -9.63
C CYS A 336 1.21 0.60 -11.08
N LEU A 337 0.81 1.85 -11.32
CA LEU A 337 0.79 2.44 -12.66
C LEU A 337 2.19 2.46 -13.29
N TYR A 338 3.22 2.79 -12.51
CA TYR A 338 4.60 2.75 -13.00
C TYR A 338 5.03 1.33 -13.40
N LEU A 339 4.66 0.33 -12.62
CA LEU A 339 4.92 -1.09 -12.96
C LEU A 339 4.17 -1.51 -14.22
N VAL A 340 2.93 -1.07 -14.41
CA VAL A 340 2.16 -1.33 -15.66
C VAL A 340 2.88 -0.74 -16.87
N ILE A 341 3.34 0.51 -16.79
CA ILE A 341 4.10 1.13 -17.88
C ILE A 341 5.36 0.33 -18.20
N ASN A 342 6.14 -0.07 -17.17
CA ASN A 342 7.33 -0.88 -17.38
C ASN A 342 7.00 -2.23 -18.03
N GLN A 343 5.92 -2.90 -17.60
CA GLN A 343 5.47 -4.16 -18.24
C GLN A 343 5.08 -3.96 -19.70
N MET A 344 4.37 -2.87 -20.03
CA MET A 344 4.04 -2.55 -21.42
C MET A 344 5.29 -2.36 -22.28
N LEU A 345 6.29 -1.64 -21.76
CA LEU A 345 7.55 -1.37 -22.46
C LEU A 345 8.40 -2.64 -22.61
N THR A 346 8.56 -3.43 -21.53
CA THR A 346 9.34 -4.69 -21.54
C THR A 346 8.76 -5.70 -22.52
N ARG A 347 7.41 -5.79 -22.58
CA ARG A 347 6.71 -6.67 -23.51
C ARG A 347 6.57 -6.08 -24.92
N LYS A 348 7.11 -4.88 -25.15
CA LYS A 348 7.04 -4.17 -26.46
C LYS A 348 5.60 -4.06 -26.99
N LEU A 349 4.64 -3.83 -26.11
CA LEU A 349 3.23 -3.69 -26.51
C LEU A 349 3.07 -2.40 -27.30
N ASP A 350 2.33 -2.46 -28.41
CA ASP A 350 1.95 -1.27 -29.18
C ASP A 350 0.53 -0.83 -28.79
N ASN A 351 0.43 0.34 -28.18
CA ASN A 351 -0.82 0.98 -27.78
C ASN A 351 -0.62 2.49 -27.60
N GLN A 352 -1.72 3.22 -27.41
CA GLN A 352 -1.68 4.67 -27.23
C GLN A 352 -0.79 5.16 -26.07
N ILE A 353 -0.56 4.34 -25.05
CA ILE A 353 0.27 4.70 -23.89
C ILE A 353 1.75 4.57 -24.23
N THR A 354 2.15 3.45 -24.86
CA THR A 354 3.54 3.22 -25.27
C THR A 354 3.96 4.15 -26.39
N ARG A 355 3.07 4.43 -27.37
CA ARG A 355 3.30 5.46 -28.40
C ARG A 355 3.51 6.84 -27.78
N PHE A 356 2.72 7.20 -26.75
CA PHE A 356 2.91 8.46 -26.01
C PHE A 356 4.26 8.49 -25.27
N TYR A 357 4.66 7.38 -24.65
CA TYR A 357 5.97 7.26 -24.00
C TYR A 357 7.11 7.51 -25.00
N PHE A 358 7.09 6.83 -26.16
CA PHE A 358 8.14 7.01 -27.17
C PHE A 358 8.15 8.42 -27.74
N LYS A 359 6.99 9.04 -27.99
CA LYS A 359 6.90 10.46 -28.36
C LYS A 359 7.59 11.38 -27.33
N LYS A 360 7.41 11.11 -26.03
CA LYS A 360 8.09 11.88 -24.97
C LYS A 360 9.59 11.59 -24.91
N LYS A 361 10.00 10.37 -25.18
CA LYS A 361 11.43 10.00 -25.27
C LYS A 361 12.12 10.70 -26.45
N SER A 362 11.49 10.70 -27.62
CA SER A 362 12.05 11.38 -28.82
C SER A 362 12.11 12.91 -28.68
N SER A 363 11.30 13.52 -27.80
CA SER A 363 11.40 14.94 -27.45
C SER A 363 12.50 15.25 -26.40
N GLY A 364 13.42 14.31 -26.11
CA GLY A 364 14.58 14.52 -25.24
C GLY A 364 14.35 14.24 -23.75
N LEU A 365 13.14 13.83 -23.32
CA LEU A 365 12.88 13.56 -21.90
C LEU A 365 13.59 12.27 -21.43
N SER A 366 14.05 12.29 -20.18
CA SER A 366 14.63 11.09 -19.55
C SER A 366 13.59 9.96 -19.44
N HIS A 367 14.04 8.70 -19.38
CA HIS A 367 13.17 7.53 -19.23
C HIS A 367 12.17 7.72 -18.08
N LYS A 368 12.65 8.12 -16.90
CA LYS A 368 11.83 8.28 -15.71
C LYS A 368 10.74 9.33 -15.88
N VAL A 369 11.05 10.46 -16.51
CA VAL A 369 10.08 11.54 -16.75
C VAL A 369 9.03 11.13 -17.79
N ALA A 370 9.46 10.49 -18.90
CA ALA A 370 8.54 9.97 -19.92
C ALA A 370 7.61 8.89 -19.35
N ALA A 371 8.14 7.98 -18.50
CA ALA A 371 7.35 6.93 -17.83
C ALA A 371 6.31 7.53 -16.87
N VAL A 372 6.68 8.53 -16.05
CA VAL A 372 5.74 9.21 -15.13
C VAL A 372 4.66 9.99 -15.89
N ALA A 373 5.02 10.66 -17.00
CA ALA A 373 4.03 11.30 -17.88
C ALA A 373 3.05 10.28 -18.48
N SER A 374 3.55 9.09 -18.86
CA SER A 374 2.72 7.98 -19.34
C SER A 374 1.82 7.40 -18.24
N CYS A 375 2.29 7.33 -16.97
CA CYS A 375 1.44 6.98 -15.84
C CYS A 375 0.24 7.92 -15.68
N ARG A 376 0.47 9.24 -15.84
CA ARG A 376 -0.63 10.21 -15.79
C ARG A 376 -1.61 10.01 -16.94
N LYS A 377 -1.13 9.76 -18.17
CA LYS A 377 -1.99 9.46 -19.32
C LYS A 377 -2.80 8.19 -19.07
N LEU A 378 -2.15 7.11 -18.60
CA LEU A 378 -2.84 5.86 -18.25
C LEU A 378 -3.88 6.06 -17.14
N ALA A 379 -3.59 6.87 -16.13
CA ALA A 379 -4.56 7.20 -15.07
C ALA A 379 -5.81 7.91 -15.64
N CYS A 380 -5.63 8.84 -16.59
CA CYS A 380 -6.76 9.48 -17.26
C CYS A 380 -7.57 8.48 -18.11
N CYS A 381 -6.90 7.57 -18.82
CA CYS A 381 -7.57 6.50 -19.58
C CYS A 381 -8.37 5.58 -18.66
N VAL A 382 -7.76 5.10 -17.58
CA VAL A 382 -8.44 4.27 -16.57
C VAL A 382 -9.66 4.97 -15.99
N PHE A 383 -9.56 6.26 -15.65
CA PHE A 383 -10.72 7.02 -15.19
C PHE A 383 -11.82 7.11 -16.26
N GLY A 384 -11.46 7.36 -17.52
CA GLY A 384 -12.41 7.37 -18.63
C GLY A 384 -13.13 6.04 -18.80
N MET A 385 -12.38 4.93 -18.77
CA MET A 385 -12.92 3.57 -18.82
C MET A 385 -13.93 3.32 -17.68
N LEU A 386 -13.57 3.66 -16.45
CA LEU A 386 -14.43 3.50 -15.29
C LEU A 386 -15.69 4.37 -15.37
N LYS A 387 -15.56 5.60 -15.87
CA LYS A 387 -16.68 6.55 -15.99
C LYS A 387 -17.69 6.11 -17.06
N ASN A 388 -17.20 5.58 -18.17
CA ASN A 388 -18.00 5.23 -19.35
C ASN A 388 -18.37 3.74 -19.40
N GLY A 389 -17.79 2.89 -18.52
CA GLY A 389 -17.98 1.45 -18.56
C GLY A 389 -17.33 0.78 -19.78
N THR A 390 -16.33 1.41 -20.41
CA THR A 390 -15.69 0.91 -21.64
C THR A 390 -14.38 0.21 -21.36
N SER A 391 -14.08 -0.85 -22.14
CA SER A 391 -12.82 -1.58 -22.09
C SER A 391 -11.66 -0.71 -22.62
N PHE A 392 -10.41 -1.12 -22.30
CA PHE A 392 -9.23 -0.49 -22.87
C PHE A 392 -9.14 -0.80 -24.37
N GLU A 393 -9.20 0.21 -25.20
CA GLU A 393 -9.07 0.07 -26.64
C GLU A 393 -7.59 0.20 -27.06
N THR A 394 -7.11 -0.78 -27.80
CA THR A 394 -5.83 -0.78 -28.51
C THR A 394 -6.07 -0.23 -29.90
N ILE A 395 -5.90 1.08 -30.09
CA ILE A 395 -5.91 1.72 -31.39
C ILE A 395 -4.48 2.00 -31.84
#